data_b908a283c4e8ed32763f12ca74ac49b8
#
_entry.id   b908a283c4e8ed32763f12ca74ac49b8
#
_cell.length_a   1.000
_cell.length_b   1.000
_cell.length_c   1.000
_cell.angle_alpha   90.00
_cell.angle_beta   90.00
_cell.angle_gamma   90.00
#
_symmetry.space_group_name_H-M   'P 1'
#
loop_
_entity.id
_entity.type
_entity.pdbx_description
1 polymer ?
#
loop_
_entity_poly.entity_id
_entity_poly.type
_entity_poly.pdbx_seq_one_letter_code
_entity_poly.pdbx_strand_id
1 'polypeptide(L)'
;MKISPIFVAFVALAVLGGYLSWDDSRTGVIPRLGVFLLVISGWVVSLCLHEFAHAYVAYRSGDHSVEAAGYLTLNPLRYAHPFLSIVLPIFFIVQGGIGLPGGAVYLHPNAFRTRAQQSLAAAVGPLTNALFALVVLLVVRGHDLGSPHDRFWAGLAFLGFVQISAAVLNLLPIPGLDGYAIIEPYLAPQTQRSFAAVKPWGMLGVYVLLQIDQLNRWFFDLVQRLYDLTGAPRLLWVLGYELLQFWRYSNLN
;
A
#
# COMPACT_ATOMS: atom_id res chain seq x y z
N MET A 1 9.23 -9.96 19.45
CA MET A 1 9.07 -9.54 18.05
C MET A 1 10.19 -10.15 17.24
N LYS A 2 9.89 -10.92 16.19
CA LYS A 2 10.93 -11.52 15.32
C LYS A 2 10.72 -10.99 13.91
N ILE A 3 11.78 -10.42 13.32
CA ILE A 3 11.73 -9.96 11.93
C ILE A 3 11.82 -11.18 11.01
N SER A 4 10.87 -11.31 10.08
CA SER A 4 10.86 -12.42 9.12
C SER A 4 12.01 -12.30 8.11
N PRO A 5 12.71 -13.41 7.79
CA PRO A 5 13.70 -13.41 6.71
C PRO A 5 13.11 -12.95 5.36
N ILE A 6 11.83 -13.23 5.11
CA ILE A 6 11.14 -12.81 3.88
C ILE A 6 11.01 -11.28 3.84
N PHE A 7 10.70 -10.63 4.97
CA PHE A 7 10.69 -9.16 5.06
C PHE A 7 12.06 -8.58 4.73
N VAL A 8 13.13 -9.15 5.32
CA VAL A 8 14.51 -8.72 5.04
C VAL A 8 14.88 -8.90 3.57
N ALA A 9 14.42 -9.99 2.93
CA ALA A 9 14.63 -10.20 1.50
C ALA A 9 13.94 -9.11 0.65
N PHE A 10 12.70 -8.71 0.98
CA PHE A 10 12.03 -7.61 0.28
C PHE A 10 12.73 -6.26 0.51
N VAL A 11 13.23 -5.98 1.71
CA VAL A 11 14.05 -4.78 1.96
C VAL A 11 15.32 -4.82 1.11
N ALA A 12 16.01 -5.96 1.05
CA ALA A 12 17.21 -6.12 0.23
C ALA A 12 16.93 -5.95 -1.27
N LEU A 13 15.78 -6.47 -1.76
CA LEU A 13 15.34 -6.28 -3.15
C LEU A 13 14.99 -4.81 -3.43
N ALA A 14 14.38 -4.10 -2.49
CA ALA A 14 14.11 -2.66 -2.65
C ALA A 14 15.42 -1.86 -2.73
N VAL A 15 16.41 -2.18 -1.88
CA VAL A 15 17.74 -1.55 -1.91
C VAL A 15 18.46 -1.88 -3.23
N LEU A 16 18.42 -3.13 -3.69
CA LEU A 16 18.98 -3.53 -4.98
C LEU A 16 18.31 -2.78 -6.12
N GLY A 17 16.99 -2.68 -6.11
CA GLY A 17 16.22 -1.91 -7.10
C GLY A 17 16.63 -0.43 -7.10
N GLY A 18 16.79 0.16 -5.92
CA GLY A 18 17.31 1.51 -5.75
C GLY A 18 18.72 1.66 -6.36
N TYR A 19 19.62 0.76 -6.08
CA TYR A 19 20.99 0.77 -6.64
C TYR A 19 20.99 0.66 -8.17
N LEU A 20 20.18 -0.25 -8.74
CA LEU A 20 20.09 -0.45 -10.19
C LEU A 20 19.49 0.78 -10.92
N SER A 21 18.56 1.50 -10.28
CA SER A 21 17.95 2.71 -10.83
C SER A 21 18.74 3.99 -10.56
N TRP A 22 19.67 3.97 -9.59
CA TRP A 22 20.52 5.10 -9.23
C TRP A 22 21.60 5.38 -10.25
N ASP A 23 22.15 4.35 -10.88
CA ASP A 23 23.31 4.47 -11.77
C ASP A 23 22.90 5.00 -13.15
N ASP A 24 23.16 6.28 -13.40
CA ASP A 24 22.83 6.98 -14.66
C ASP A 24 23.64 6.46 -15.86
N SER A 25 24.77 5.81 -15.62
CA SER A 25 25.59 5.20 -16.70
C SER A 25 24.91 3.99 -17.36
N ARG A 26 24.00 3.35 -16.63
CA ARG A 26 23.23 2.21 -17.14
C ARG A 26 22.14 2.66 -18.10
N THR A 27 21.97 1.92 -19.17
CA THR A 27 20.94 2.16 -20.18
C THR A 27 20.11 0.92 -20.42
N GLY A 28 19.04 1.06 -21.18
CA GLY A 28 18.18 -0.07 -21.56
C GLY A 28 17.24 -0.55 -20.45
N VAL A 29 17.08 -1.86 -20.33
CA VAL A 29 16.10 -2.51 -19.44
C VAL A 29 16.53 -2.54 -17.97
N ILE A 30 17.84 -2.52 -17.67
CA ILE A 30 18.37 -2.72 -16.31
C ILE A 30 17.87 -1.66 -15.32
N PRO A 31 17.99 -0.33 -15.58
CA PRO A 31 17.46 0.67 -14.65
C PRO A 31 15.93 0.65 -14.52
N ARG A 32 15.20 0.25 -15.57
CA ARG A 32 13.75 0.05 -15.50
C ARG A 32 13.38 -1.13 -14.60
N LEU A 33 14.12 -2.24 -14.70
CA LEU A 33 14.00 -3.36 -13.77
C LEU A 33 14.33 -2.92 -12.32
N GLY A 34 15.31 -2.02 -12.17
CA GLY A 34 15.62 -1.38 -10.88
C GLY A 34 14.40 -0.66 -10.30
N VAL A 35 13.74 0.20 -11.09
CA VAL A 35 12.51 0.89 -10.67
C VAL A 35 11.40 -0.10 -10.33
N PHE A 36 11.20 -1.14 -11.14
CA PHE A 36 10.23 -2.19 -10.85
C PHE A 36 10.50 -2.87 -9.49
N LEU A 37 11.72 -3.32 -9.26
CA LEU A 37 12.12 -3.95 -8.00
C LEU A 37 11.95 -3.00 -6.81
N LEU A 38 12.37 -1.74 -6.94
CA LEU A 38 12.24 -0.72 -5.90
C LEU A 38 10.77 -0.52 -5.51
N VAL A 39 9.90 -0.31 -6.50
CA VAL A 39 8.47 -0.01 -6.26
C VAL A 39 7.74 -1.23 -5.70
N ILE A 40 7.88 -2.39 -6.34
CA ILE A 40 7.13 -3.58 -5.92
C ILE A 40 7.60 -4.09 -4.56
N SER A 41 8.94 -4.14 -4.33
CA SER A 41 9.46 -4.57 -3.04
C SER A 41 9.18 -3.54 -1.94
N GLY A 42 9.29 -2.24 -2.24
CA GLY A 42 8.92 -1.16 -1.32
C GLY A 42 7.44 -1.20 -0.95
N TRP A 43 6.57 -1.53 -1.91
CA TRP A 43 5.15 -1.74 -1.66
C TRP A 43 4.90 -2.94 -0.73
N VAL A 44 5.57 -4.09 -0.93
CA VAL A 44 5.44 -5.26 -0.04
C VAL A 44 5.96 -4.94 1.37
N VAL A 45 7.06 -4.19 1.49
CA VAL A 45 7.58 -3.73 2.79
C VAL A 45 6.54 -2.86 3.50
N SER A 46 5.93 -1.91 2.79
CA SER A 46 4.88 -1.05 3.33
C SER A 46 3.64 -1.84 3.73
N LEU A 47 3.22 -2.83 2.94
CA LEU A 47 2.13 -3.75 3.29
C LEU A 47 2.43 -4.48 4.61
N CYS A 48 3.64 -5.00 4.78
CA CYS A 48 4.04 -5.65 6.04
C CYS A 48 3.96 -4.69 7.24
N LEU A 49 4.34 -3.42 7.06
CA LEU A 49 4.26 -2.41 8.11
C LEU A 49 2.81 -2.03 8.43
N HIS A 50 1.95 -1.93 7.42
CA HIS A 50 0.52 -1.70 7.55
C HIS A 50 -0.17 -2.80 8.38
N GLU A 51 0.00 -4.06 7.99
CA GLU A 51 -0.58 -5.21 8.68
C GLU A 51 -0.01 -5.38 10.10
N PHE A 52 1.30 -5.14 10.25
CA PHE A 52 1.94 -5.15 11.55
C PHE A 52 1.37 -4.06 12.47
N ALA A 53 1.09 -2.87 11.97
CA ALA A 53 0.50 -1.79 12.75
C ALA A 53 -0.87 -2.19 13.31
N HIS A 54 -1.75 -2.78 12.49
CA HIS A 54 -3.01 -3.36 12.93
C HIS A 54 -2.82 -4.38 14.05
N ALA A 55 -1.97 -5.39 13.81
CA ALA A 55 -1.70 -6.45 14.76
C ALA A 55 -1.09 -5.92 16.08
N TYR A 56 -0.17 -4.96 16.00
CA TYR A 56 0.49 -4.40 17.17
C TYR A 56 -0.49 -3.63 18.07
N VAL A 57 -1.33 -2.78 17.48
CA VAL A 57 -2.34 -2.02 18.24
C VAL A 57 -3.40 -2.95 18.81
N ALA A 58 -3.84 -3.97 18.06
CA ALA A 58 -4.77 -4.99 18.55
C ALA A 58 -4.19 -5.76 19.75
N TYR A 59 -2.93 -6.20 19.65
CA TYR A 59 -2.20 -6.86 20.74
C TYR A 59 -2.16 -5.99 22.01
N ARG A 60 -1.78 -4.74 21.85
CA ARG A 60 -1.72 -3.75 22.97
C ARG A 60 -3.11 -3.46 23.57
N SER A 61 -4.15 -3.66 22.79
CA SER A 61 -5.55 -3.43 23.19
C SER A 61 -6.25 -4.67 23.78
N GLY A 62 -5.56 -5.83 23.82
CA GLY A 62 -6.03 -7.05 24.47
C GLY A 62 -6.25 -8.24 23.53
N ASP A 63 -6.12 -8.09 22.22
CA ASP A 63 -6.23 -9.21 21.28
C ASP A 63 -4.89 -9.95 21.16
N HIS A 64 -4.66 -10.90 22.06
CA HIS A 64 -3.45 -11.74 22.03
C HIS A 64 -3.47 -12.84 20.96
N SER A 65 -4.58 -13.05 20.27
CA SER A 65 -4.67 -14.03 19.19
C SER A 65 -3.78 -13.69 18.00
N VAL A 66 -3.54 -12.39 17.76
CA VAL A 66 -2.65 -11.91 16.69
C VAL A 66 -1.20 -12.36 16.85
N GLU A 67 -0.74 -12.56 18.11
CA GLU A 67 0.59 -13.11 18.39
C GLU A 67 0.64 -14.61 18.07
N ALA A 68 -0.37 -15.36 18.48
CA ALA A 68 -0.49 -16.79 18.19
C ALA A 68 -0.59 -17.06 16.68
N ALA A 69 -1.27 -16.20 15.92
CA ALA A 69 -1.34 -16.25 14.46
C ALA A 69 -0.02 -15.85 13.76
N GLY A 70 0.94 -15.27 14.50
CA GLY A 70 2.24 -14.85 13.95
C GLY A 70 2.20 -13.52 13.20
N TYR A 71 1.16 -12.70 13.39
CA TYR A 71 1.02 -11.40 12.70
C TYR A 71 2.05 -10.35 13.17
N LEU A 72 2.67 -10.55 14.32
CA LEU A 72 3.73 -9.68 14.85
C LEU A 72 5.14 -10.00 14.32
N THR A 73 5.26 -10.71 13.19
CA THR A 73 6.55 -11.15 12.64
C THR A 73 6.96 -10.43 11.35
N LEU A 74 6.21 -9.47 10.85
CA LEU A 74 6.42 -8.81 9.54
C LEU A 74 6.50 -9.82 8.39
N ASN A 75 5.81 -10.96 8.49
CA ASN A 75 5.84 -11.99 7.46
C ASN A 75 4.62 -11.86 6.53
N PRO A 76 4.80 -11.44 5.26
CA PRO A 76 3.68 -11.23 4.34
C PRO A 76 2.89 -12.51 4.06
N LEU A 77 3.48 -13.69 4.25
CA LEU A 77 2.80 -14.97 4.05
C LEU A 77 1.91 -15.38 5.23
N ARG A 78 1.95 -14.64 6.35
CA ARG A 78 1.07 -14.85 7.50
C ARG A 78 -0.22 -14.05 7.41
N TYR A 79 -0.24 -12.97 6.64
CA TYR A 79 -1.43 -12.15 6.43
C TYR A 79 -2.31 -12.85 5.38
N ALA A 80 -3.58 -13.11 5.70
CA ALA A 80 -4.62 -13.68 4.85
C ALA A 80 -4.14 -14.56 3.66
N HIS A 81 -4.81 -14.48 2.53
CA HIS A 81 -4.52 -15.32 1.37
C HIS A 81 -3.40 -14.70 0.52
N PRO A 82 -2.18 -15.31 0.40
CA PRO A 82 -1.04 -14.69 -0.28
C PRO A 82 -1.33 -14.21 -1.70
N PHE A 83 -2.17 -14.93 -2.44
CA PHE A 83 -2.57 -14.53 -3.79
C PHE A 83 -3.35 -13.21 -3.79
N LEU A 84 -4.38 -13.08 -2.93
CA LEU A 84 -5.20 -11.87 -2.86
C LEU A 84 -4.43 -10.70 -2.23
N SER A 85 -3.47 -11.01 -1.34
CA SER A 85 -2.75 -10.00 -0.57
C SER A 85 -1.51 -9.46 -1.26
N ILE A 86 -0.92 -10.20 -2.20
CA ILE A 86 0.33 -9.83 -2.87
C ILE A 86 0.15 -9.79 -4.38
N VAL A 87 -0.30 -10.91 -4.98
CA VAL A 87 -0.32 -11.02 -6.46
C VAL A 87 -1.33 -10.06 -7.08
N LEU A 88 -2.55 -10.01 -6.52
CA LEU A 88 -3.61 -9.16 -7.05
C LEU A 88 -3.25 -7.66 -6.97
N PRO A 89 -2.78 -7.11 -5.83
CA PRO A 89 -2.34 -5.72 -5.76
C PRO A 89 -1.17 -5.41 -6.70
N ILE A 90 -0.16 -6.29 -6.80
CA ILE A 90 0.94 -6.10 -7.77
C ILE A 90 0.39 -6.00 -9.20
N PHE A 91 -0.56 -6.86 -9.57
CA PHE A 91 -1.22 -6.80 -10.86
C PHE A 91 -1.86 -5.42 -11.11
N PHE A 92 -2.56 -4.86 -10.13
CA PHE A 92 -3.20 -3.54 -10.26
C PHE A 92 -2.19 -2.38 -10.27
N ILE A 93 -1.10 -2.45 -9.49
CA ILE A 93 -0.02 -1.46 -9.55
C ILE A 93 0.57 -1.41 -10.96
N VAL A 94 0.79 -2.58 -11.54
CA VAL A 94 1.37 -2.72 -12.88
C VAL A 94 0.41 -2.23 -13.96
N GLN A 95 -0.89 -2.48 -13.83
CA GLN A 95 -1.90 -2.12 -14.83
C GLN A 95 -2.36 -0.66 -14.76
N GLY A 96 -2.49 -0.09 -13.58
CA GLY A 96 -3.11 1.21 -13.41
C GLY A 96 -2.50 2.09 -12.32
N GLY A 97 -1.43 1.65 -11.65
CA GLY A 97 -0.82 2.42 -10.55
C GLY A 97 -1.65 2.49 -9.28
N ILE A 98 -2.65 1.61 -9.12
CA ILE A 98 -3.53 1.60 -7.94
C ILE A 98 -2.93 0.65 -6.90
N GLY A 99 -2.57 1.19 -5.74
CA GLY A 99 -2.22 0.39 -4.57
C GLY A 99 -3.46 -0.20 -3.92
N LEU A 100 -3.94 -1.35 -4.41
CA LEU A 100 -5.04 -2.03 -3.75
C LEU A 100 -4.62 -2.54 -2.37
N PRO A 101 -5.52 -2.51 -1.37
CA PRO A 101 -5.28 -3.18 -0.11
C PRO A 101 -5.07 -4.67 -0.37
N GLY A 102 -4.03 -5.21 0.22
CA GLY A 102 -3.70 -6.63 0.13
C GLY A 102 -3.33 -7.12 1.51
N GLY A 103 -3.86 -8.22 1.92
CA GLY A 103 -3.69 -8.75 3.26
C GLY A 103 -4.89 -8.43 4.15
N ALA A 104 -5.05 -9.20 5.19
CA ALA A 104 -5.94 -8.89 6.30
C ALA A 104 -5.41 -9.58 7.56
N VAL A 105 -5.27 -8.82 8.62
CA VAL A 105 -5.14 -9.34 9.98
C VAL A 105 -6.55 -9.57 10.52
N TYR A 106 -6.85 -10.80 10.88
CA TYR A 106 -8.12 -11.11 11.55
C TYR A 106 -8.06 -10.63 12.99
N LEU A 107 -8.80 -9.58 13.30
CA LEU A 107 -8.94 -9.04 14.64
C LEU A 107 -10.22 -9.59 15.29
N HIS A 108 -10.15 -9.89 16.57
CA HIS A 108 -11.30 -10.37 17.34
C HIS A 108 -11.99 -9.18 18.03
N PRO A 109 -13.17 -8.71 17.54
CA PRO A 109 -13.84 -7.53 18.09
C PRO A 109 -14.08 -7.60 19.61
N ASN A 110 -14.37 -8.81 20.12
CA ASN A 110 -14.65 -9.05 21.54
C ASN A 110 -13.40 -9.01 22.44
N ALA A 111 -12.20 -8.98 21.87
CA ALA A 111 -10.95 -8.88 22.62
C ALA A 111 -10.61 -7.43 23.01
N PHE A 112 -11.21 -6.45 22.34
CA PHE A 112 -10.96 -5.02 22.61
C PHE A 112 -11.75 -4.56 23.85
N ARG A 113 -11.12 -3.75 24.69
CA ARG A 113 -11.74 -3.18 25.89
C ARG A 113 -12.72 -2.07 25.58
N THR A 114 -12.49 -1.34 24.49
CA THR A 114 -13.31 -0.19 24.07
C THR A 114 -13.48 -0.13 22.55
N ARG A 115 -14.60 0.46 22.10
CA ARG A 115 -14.85 0.72 20.68
C ARG A 115 -13.76 1.60 20.05
N ALA A 116 -13.26 2.58 20.80
CA ALA A 116 -12.19 3.46 20.34
C ALA A 116 -10.88 2.70 20.05
N GLN A 117 -10.53 1.70 20.88
CA GLN A 117 -9.36 0.84 20.62
C GLN A 117 -9.54 -0.01 19.35
N GLN A 118 -10.75 -0.53 19.12
CA GLN A 118 -11.07 -1.28 17.90
C GLN A 118 -10.93 -0.36 16.66
N SER A 119 -11.50 0.84 16.70
CA SER A 119 -11.36 1.83 15.61
C SER A 119 -9.91 2.25 15.38
N LEU A 120 -9.14 2.46 16.46
CA LEU A 120 -7.72 2.80 16.36
C LEU A 120 -6.94 1.66 15.71
N ALA A 121 -7.20 0.41 16.11
CA ALA A 121 -6.57 -0.76 15.50
C ALA A 121 -6.86 -0.86 13.99
N ALA A 122 -8.05 -0.43 13.56
CA ALA A 122 -8.38 -0.36 12.13
C ALA A 122 -7.73 0.85 11.42
N ALA A 123 -7.57 1.99 12.10
CA ALA A 123 -7.04 3.21 11.47
C ALA A 123 -5.53 3.19 11.26
N VAL A 124 -4.76 2.47 12.09
CA VAL A 124 -3.29 2.57 12.08
C VAL A 124 -2.64 2.01 10.81
N GLY A 125 -3.27 1.07 10.12
CA GLY A 125 -2.78 0.57 8.83
C GLY A 125 -2.75 1.67 7.76
N PRO A 126 -3.90 2.26 7.39
CA PRO A 126 -3.93 3.38 6.47
C PRO A 126 -3.07 4.57 6.88
N LEU A 127 -3.00 4.87 8.18
CA LEU A 127 -2.11 5.91 8.71
C LEU A 127 -0.63 5.57 8.50
N THR A 128 -0.25 4.29 8.57
CA THR A 128 1.11 3.83 8.26
C THR A 128 1.44 4.06 6.79
N ASN A 129 0.52 3.77 5.87
CA ASN A 129 0.71 4.05 4.45
C ASN A 129 0.84 5.57 4.19
N ALA A 130 -0.01 6.38 4.82
CA ALA A 130 0.05 7.84 4.69
C ALA A 130 1.38 8.41 5.22
N LEU A 131 1.86 7.92 6.37
CA LEU A 131 3.15 8.30 6.93
C LEU A 131 4.31 7.87 6.03
N PHE A 132 4.26 6.65 5.50
CA PHE A 132 5.28 6.15 4.56
C PHE A 132 5.33 7.02 3.30
N ALA A 133 4.17 7.34 2.71
CA ALA A 133 4.07 8.25 1.57
C ALA A 133 4.68 9.62 1.90
N LEU A 134 4.30 10.19 3.03
CA LEU A 134 4.80 11.51 3.45
C LEU A 134 6.32 11.52 3.56
N VAL A 135 6.91 10.54 4.26
CA VAL A 135 8.36 10.45 4.43
C VAL A 135 9.07 10.34 3.08
N VAL A 136 8.62 9.43 2.21
CA VAL A 136 9.22 9.24 0.88
C VAL A 136 9.09 10.50 0.02
N LEU A 137 7.91 11.11 -0.03
CA LEU A 137 7.66 12.26 -0.90
C LEU A 137 8.32 13.55 -0.39
N LEU A 138 8.51 13.70 0.92
CA LEU A 138 9.30 14.82 1.47
C LEU A 138 10.79 14.73 1.05
N VAL A 139 11.32 13.52 0.87
CA VAL A 139 12.68 13.34 0.32
C VAL A 139 12.70 13.62 -1.18
N VAL A 140 11.67 13.18 -1.92
CA VAL A 140 11.57 13.37 -3.38
C VAL A 140 11.38 14.83 -3.77
N ARG A 141 10.68 15.64 -2.96
CA ARG A 141 10.28 17.05 -3.31
C ARG A 141 11.43 17.97 -3.69
N GLY A 142 12.66 17.64 -3.31
CA GLY A 142 13.85 18.43 -3.62
C GLY A 142 14.51 18.09 -4.97
N HIS A 143 13.88 17.22 -5.78
CA HIS A 143 14.45 16.71 -7.02
C HIS A 143 13.48 16.94 -8.17
N ASP A 144 14.00 17.48 -9.29
CA ASP A 144 13.25 17.71 -10.51
C ASP A 144 13.71 16.77 -11.62
N LEU A 145 12.93 16.69 -12.70
CA LEU A 145 13.36 16.01 -13.93
C LEU A 145 14.59 16.69 -14.51
N GLY A 146 15.56 15.88 -14.96
CA GLY A 146 16.87 16.35 -15.41
C GLY A 146 17.90 16.43 -14.29
N SER A 147 17.51 16.13 -13.03
CA SER A 147 18.44 15.95 -11.92
C SER A 147 19.21 14.63 -12.03
N PRO A 148 20.41 14.52 -11.43
CA PRO A 148 21.05 13.22 -11.32
C PRO A 148 20.14 12.18 -10.65
N HIS A 149 20.17 10.96 -11.15
CA HIS A 149 19.39 9.82 -10.64
C HIS A 149 17.87 9.93 -10.81
N ASP A 150 17.41 10.57 -11.86
CA ASP A 150 15.99 10.76 -12.17
C ASP A 150 15.15 9.50 -12.05
N ARG A 151 15.68 8.34 -12.50
CA ARG A 151 14.97 7.07 -12.47
C ARG A 151 14.71 6.59 -11.06
N PHE A 152 15.68 6.78 -10.17
CA PHE A 152 15.53 6.45 -8.75
C PHE A 152 14.48 7.33 -8.08
N TRP A 153 14.57 8.67 -8.31
CA TRP A 153 13.61 9.62 -7.75
C TRP A 153 12.20 9.41 -8.30
N ALA A 154 12.10 9.08 -9.59
CA ALA A 154 10.84 8.71 -10.23
C ALA A 154 10.23 7.43 -9.62
N GLY A 155 11.05 6.41 -9.35
CA GLY A 155 10.61 5.20 -8.67
C GLY A 155 10.08 5.48 -7.26
N LEU A 156 10.78 6.29 -6.47
CA LEU A 156 10.32 6.71 -5.14
C LEU A 156 9.05 7.57 -5.20
N ALA A 157 8.97 8.50 -6.14
CA ALA A 157 7.79 9.33 -6.35
C ALA A 157 6.54 8.47 -6.64
N PHE A 158 6.71 7.48 -7.54
CA PHE A 158 5.62 6.56 -7.86
C PHE A 158 5.26 5.64 -6.68
N LEU A 159 6.24 5.15 -5.92
CA LEU A 159 5.98 4.42 -4.69
C LEU A 159 5.16 5.25 -3.70
N GLY A 160 5.51 6.53 -3.51
CA GLY A 160 4.75 7.46 -2.67
C GLY A 160 3.31 7.67 -3.18
N PHE A 161 3.11 7.81 -4.49
CA PHE A 161 1.79 7.90 -5.12
C PHE A 161 0.94 6.65 -4.85
N VAL A 162 1.52 5.47 -4.99
CA VAL A 162 0.85 4.18 -4.68
C VAL A 162 0.48 4.10 -3.19
N GLN A 163 1.31 4.61 -2.29
CA GLN A 163 1.01 4.62 -0.85
C GLN A 163 -0.14 5.58 -0.50
N ILE A 164 -0.21 6.75 -1.13
CA ILE A 164 -1.37 7.65 -0.99
C ILE A 164 -2.64 6.96 -1.49
N SER A 165 -2.57 6.32 -2.67
CA SER A 165 -3.71 5.57 -3.25
C SER A 165 -4.20 4.49 -2.28
N ALA A 166 -3.27 3.72 -1.70
CA ALA A 166 -3.59 2.66 -0.74
C ALA A 166 -4.22 3.23 0.54
N ALA A 167 -3.69 4.34 1.07
CA ALA A 167 -4.25 5.00 2.26
C ALA A 167 -5.68 5.51 2.01
N VAL A 168 -5.90 6.22 0.91
CA VAL A 168 -7.22 6.76 0.54
C VAL A 168 -8.23 5.63 0.34
N LEU A 169 -7.83 4.59 -0.38
CA LEU A 169 -8.70 3.46 -0.69
C LEU A 169 -9.09 2.69 0.58
N ASN A 170 -8.11 2.41 1.46
CA ASN A 170 -8.38 1.74 2.72
C ASN A 170 -9.25 2.56 3.68
N LEU A 171 -9.24 3.89 3.58
CA LEU A 171 -10.09 4.77 4.40
C LEU A 171 -11.52 4.89 3.88
N LEU A 172 -11.87 4.32 2.72
CA LEU A 172 -13.25 4.31 2.25
C LEU A 172 -14.15 3.49 3.19
N PRO A 173 -15.37 3.97 3.51
CA PRO A 173 -16.28 3.29 4.41
C PRO A 173 -17.01 2.11 3.74
N ILE A 174 -16.27 1.27 3.03
CA ILE A 174 -16.78 0.12 2.29
C ILE A 174 -16.54 -1.15 3.13
N PRO A 175 -17.58 -1.99 3.37
CA PRO A 175 -17.42 -3.24 4.10
C PRO A 175 -16.28 -4.09 3.54
N GLY A 176 -15.36 -4.51 4.39
CA GLY A 176 -14.15 -5.24 3.98
C GLY A 176 -12.89 -4.40 3.90
N LEU A 177 -13.00 -3.05 4.01
CA LEU A 177 -11.86 -2.12 4.11
C LEU A 177 -11.73 -1.58 5.54
N ASP A 178 -10.55 -1.02 5.84
CA ASP A 178 -10.24 -0.47 7.17
C ASP A 178 -11.16 0.70 7.54
N GLY A 179 -11.51 1.54 6.58
CA GLY A 179 -12.43 2.67 6.78
C GLY A 179 -13.80 2.23 7.31
N TYR A 180 -14.31 1.10 6.82
CA TYR A 180 -15.50 0.50 7.41
C TYR A 180 -15.22 -0.04 8.83
N ALA A 181 -14.10 -0.72 9.03
CA ALA A 181 -13.73 -1.28 10.33
C ALA A 181 -13.52 -0.19 11.41
N ILE A 182 -13.18 1.05 11.02
CA ILE A 182 -13.10 2.21 11.93
C ILE A 182 -14.49 2.57 12.47
N ILE A 183 -15.52 2.57 11.63
CA ILE A 183 -16.87 3.01 12.01
C ILE A 183 -17.73 1.86 12.53
N GLU A 184 -17.42 0.63 12.17
CA GLU A 184 -18.22 -0.57 12.51
C GLU A 184 -18.57 -0.69 13.99
N PRO A 185 -17.66 -0.44 14.97
CA PRO A 185 -17.97 -0.56 16.39
C PRO A 185 -19.09 0.36 16.89
N TYR A 186 -19.41 1.41 16.12
CA TYR A 186 -20.43 2.40 16.46
C TYR A 186 -21.76 2.14 15.75
N LEU A 187 -21.81 1.21 14.78
CA LEU A 187 -23.03 0.85 14.08
C LEU A 187 -23.92 -0.04 14.95
N ALA A 188 -25.23 -0.02 14.66
CA ALA A 188 -26.18 -0.91 15.32
C ALA A 188 -25.82 -2.40 15.04
N PRO A 189 -25.99 -3.32 16.01
CA PRO A 189 -25.66 -4.73 15.82
C PRO A 189 -26.34 -5.38 14.62
N GLN A 190 -27.54 -4.92 14.28
CA GLN A 190 -28.29 -5.39 13.12
C GLN A 190 -27.60 -4.99 11.81
N THR A 191 -27.10 -3.76 11.71
CA THR A 191 -26.35 -3.24 10.58
C THR A 191 -25.01 -4.00 10.42
N GLN A 192 -24.28 -4.24 11.51
CA GLN A 192 -23.04 -5.03 11.50
C GLN A 192 -23.28 -6.44 10.94
N ARG A 193 -24.37 -7.11 11.37
CA ARG A 193 -24.72 -8.45 10.87
C ARG A 193 -25.07 -8.44 9.39
N SER A 194 -25.82 -7.45 8.92
CA SER A 194 -26.18 -7.30 7.50
C SER A 194 -24.95 -7.12 6.61
N PHE A 195 -23.97 -6.34 7.06
CA PHE A 195 -22.74 -6.11 6.30
C PHE A 195 -21.71 -7.23 6.43
N ALA A 196 -21.82 -8.09 7.44
CA ALA A 196 -20.88 -9.22 7.61
C ALA A 196 -20.81 -10.14 6.37
N ALA A 197 -21.95 -10.38 5.72
CA ALA A 197 -22.01 -11.18 4.48
C ALA A 197 -21.39 -10.48 3.27
N VAL A 198 -21.29 -9.14 3.29
CA VAL A 198 -20.76 -8.33 2.18
C VAL A 198 -19.26 -8.08 2.30
N LYS A 199 -18.69 -8.11 3.52
CA LYS A 199 -17.26 -7.86 3.78
C LYS A 199 -16.31 -8.62 2.85
N PRO A 200 -16.47 -9.93 2.57
CA PRO A 200 -15.56 -10.65 1.68
C PRO A 200 -15.54 -10.12 0.23
N TRP A 201 -16.59 -9.39 -0.16
CA TRP A 201 -16.77 -8.84 -1.51
C TRP A 201 -16.36 -7.37 -1.62
N GLY A 202 -15.96 -6.74 -0.50
CA GLY A 202 -15.63 -5.31 -0.47
C GLY A 202 -14.56 -4.91 -1.48
N MET A 203 -13.50 -5.71 -1.60
CA MET A 203 -12.44 -5.48 -2.57
C MET A 203 -12.94 -5.56 -4.03
N LEU A 204 -13.78 -6.57 -4.33
CA LEU A 204 -14.41 -6.68 -5.65
C LEU A 204 -15.32 -5.49 -5.90
N GLY A 205 -16.08 -5.06 -4.89
CA GLY A 205 -16.93 -3.87 -4.96
C GLY A 205 -16.13 -2.61 -5.32
N VAL A 206 -15.00 -2.40 -4.66
CA VAL A 206 -14.08 -1.29 -4.99
C VAL A 206 -13.60 -1.36 -6.43
N TYR A 207 -13.17 -2.55 -6.87
CA TYR A 207 -12.73 -2.74 -8.25
C TYR A 207 -13.82 -2.36 -9.25
N VAL A 208 -15.06 -2.81 -9.03
CA VAL A 208 -16.22 -2.47 -9.88
C VAL A 208 -16.52 -0.97 -9.84
N LEU A 209 -16.47 -0.35 -8.66
CA LEU A 209 -16.69 1.09 -8.52
C LEU A 209 -15.65 1.91 -9.28
N LEU A 210 -14.39 1.49 -9.27
CA LEU A 210 -13.32 2.16 -9.99
C LEU A 210 -13.38 1.94 -11.54
N GLN A 211 -14.26 1.05 -12.05
CA GLN A 211 -14.56 0.97 -13.49
C GLN A 211 -15.55 2.06 -13.95
N ILE A 212 -16.20 2.74 -13.00
CA ILE A 212 -17.08 3.87 -13.30
C ILE A 212 -16.22 5.11 -13.48
N ASP A 213 -16.13 5.63 -14.69
CA ASP A 213 -15.25 6.74 -15.07
C ASP A 213 -15.31 7.95 -14.12
N GLN A 214 -16.50 8.31 -13.66
CA GLN A 214 -16.67 9.45 -12.76
C GLN A 214 -16.06 9.18 -11.37
N LEU A 215 -16.25 7.99 -10.81
CA LEU A 215 -15.71 7.59 -9.52
C LEU A 215 -14.18 7.42 -9.60
N ASN A 216 -13.70 6.85 -10.70
CA ASN A 216 -12.28 6.73 -10.98
C ASN A 216 -11.60 8.11 -11.00
N ARG A 217 -12.16 9.07 -11.77
CA ARG A 217 -11.64 10.45 -11.81
C ARG A 217 -11.62 11.09 -10.43
N TRP A 218 -12.70 11.01 -9.66
CA TRP A 218 -12.74 11.58 -8.31
C TRP A 218 -11.71 10.95 -7.38
N PHE A 219 -11.53 9.64 -7.46
CA PHE A 219 -10.51 8.95 -6.68
C PHE A 219 -9.11 9.44 -7.02
N PHE A 220 -8.75 9.45 -8.31
CA PHE A 220 -7.42 9.88 -8.72
C PHE A 220 -7.21 11.38 -8.55
N ASP A 221 -8.22 12.22 -8.70
CA ASP A 221 -8.15 13.66 -8.39
C ASP A 221 -7.84 13.88 -6.91
N LEU A 222 -8.46 13.11 -6.01
CA LEU A 222 -8.17 13.18 -4.59
C LEU A 222 -6.73 12.73 -4.28
N VAL A 223 -6.31 11.58 -4.82
CA VAL A 223 -4.94 11.08 -4.67
C VAL A 223 -3.93 12.12 -5.18
N GLN A 224 -4.19 12.71 -6.37
CA GLN A 224 -3.32 13.72 -6.96
C GLN A 224 -3.23 14.99 -6.10
N ARG A 225 -4.35 15.47 -5.56
CA ARG A 225 -4.36 16.63 -4.65
C ARG A 225 -3.54 16.36 -3.40
N LEU A 226 -3.67 15.17 -2.79
CA LEU A 226 -2.88 14.77 -1.62
C LEU A 226 -1.39 14.67 -1.96
N TYR A 227 -1.06 14.15 -3.14
CA TYR A 227 0.32 14.13 -3.64
C TYR A 227 0.89 15.54 -3.78
N ASP A 228 0.13 16.47 -4.38
CA ASP A 228 0.56 17.85 -4.59
C ASP A 228 0.84 18.60 -3.27
N LEU A 229 0.11 18.27 -2.20
CA LEU A 229 0.36 18.87 -0.88
C LEU A 229 1.76 18.54 -0.33
N THR A 230 2.40 17.47 -0.80
CA THR A 230 3.77 17.11 -0.41
C THR A 230 4.83 18.00 -1.07
N GLY A 231 4.48 18.68 -2.17
CA GLY A 231 5.40 19.47 -2.98
C GLY A 231 6.31 18.64 -3.88
N ALA A 232 6.11 17.33 -3.98
CA ALA A 232 6.87 16.48 -4.91
C ALA A 232 6.43 16.73 -6.37
N PRO A 233 7.37 16.80 -7.35
CA PRO A 233 7.03 17.06 -8.75
C PRO A 233 6.17 15.94 -9.36
N ARG A 234 5.05 16.32 -9.98
CA ARG A 234 4.12 15.35 -10.62
C ARG A 234 4.79 14.52 -11.70
N LEU A 235 5.64 15.14 -12.52
CA LEU A 235 6.30 14.44 -13.61
C LEU A 235 7.17 13.28 -13.15
N LEU A 236 7.68 13.30 -11.91
CA LEU A 236 8.47 12.19 -11.38
C LEU A 236 7.63 10.93 -11.16
N TRP A 237 6.43 11.03 -10.58
CA TRP A 237 5.61 9.83 -10.41
C TRP A 237 5.09 9.28 -11.75
N VAL A 238 4.79 10.17 -12.72
CA VAL A 238 4.40 9.75 -14.09
C VAL A 238 5.54 9.00 -14.74
N LEU A 239 6.76 9.55 -14.70
CA LEU A 239 7.96 8.85 -15.18
C LEU A 239 8.18 7.52 -14.46
N GLY A 240 8.00 7.49 -13.13
CA GLY A 240 8.13 6.27 -12.33
C GLY A 240 7.17 5.16 -12.77
N TYR A 241 5.93 5.51 -13.10
CA TYR A 241 4.95 4.58 -13.65
C TYR A 241 5.35 4.04 -15.04
N GLU A 242 5.84 4.91 -15.91
CA GLU A 242 6.33 4.49 -17.23
C GLU A 242 7.56 3.58 -17.12
N LEU A 243 8.48 3.90 -16.22
CA LEU A 243 9.69 3.10 -16.00
C LEU A 243 9.38 1.74 -15.36
N LEU A 244 8.37 1.66 -14.49
CA LEU A 244 7.92 0.41 -13.88
C LEU A 244 7.60 -0.64 -14.94
N GLN A 245 7.06 -0.23 -16.07
CA GLN A 245 6.62 -1.11 -17.17
C GLN A 245 7.81 -1.49 -18.07
N PHE A 246 8.86 -2.09 -17.50
CA PHE A 246 10.11 -2.43 -18.21
C PHE A 246 9.90 -3.32 -19.44
N TRP A 247 8.84 -4.13 -19.49
CA TRP A 247 8.50 -4.99 -20.62
C TRP A 247 8.01 -4.23 -21.85
N ARG A 248 7.56 -2.99 -21.71
CA ARG A 248 7.19 -2.16 -22.86
C ARG A 248 8.39 -1.64 -23.64
N TYR A 249 9.57 -1.60 -22.99
CA TYR A 249 10.79 -1.15 -23.63
C TYR A 249 11.28 -2.09 -24.74
N SER A 250 11.04 -3.40 -24.61
CA SER A 250 11.44 -4.39 -25.62
C SER A 250 10.64 -4.31 -26.92
N ASN A 251 9.51 -3.60 -26.92
CA ASN A 251 8.63 -3.47 -28.11
C ASN A 251 8.92 -2.19 -28.92
N LEU A 252 9.91 -1.37 -28.53
CA LEU A 252 10.28 -0.12 -29.19
C LEU A 252 11.62 -0.24 -29.95
N ASN A 253 12.27 -1.39 -29.94
CA ASN A 253 13.44 -1.77 -30.69
C ASN A 253 13.13 -2.98 -31.57
#